data_98633f5966b317723dc7930c0c2e39b4
#
_entry.id   98633f5966b317723dc7930c0c2e39b4
#
_cell.length_a   1.000
_cell.length_b   1.000
_cell.length_c   1.000
_cell.angle_alpha   90.00
_cell.angle_beta   90.00
_cell.angle_gamma   90.00
#
_symmetry.space_group_name_H-M   'P 1'
#
loop_
_entity.id
_entity.type
_entity.pdbx_description
1 polymer ?
#
loop_
_entity_poly.entity_id
_entity_poly.type
_entity_poly.pdbx_seq_one_letter_code
_entity_poly.pdbx_strand_id
1 'polypeptide(L)'
;MMKVVYVVEKPEKPPSNLAIMHIYIFEPEIFNAIWEIGPSVGGEIQLTDAIQKLIKMQKPVRAIKLREDEVRLDVGTPETYWEALPTSYRHAKGV
;
A
#
# COMPACT_ATOMS: atom_id res chain seq x y z
N MET A 1 -12.60 4.98 -8.99
CA MET A 1 -11.65 4.05 -8.35
C MET A 1 -11.01 3.16 -9.39
N MET A 2 -9.75 2.84 -9.21
CA MET A 2 -9.02 1.97 -10.12
C MET A 2 -9.24 0.51 -9.74
N LYS A 3 -9.35 -0.37 -10.75
CA LYS A 3 -9.31 -1.81 -10.53
C LYS A 3 -7.85 -2.24 -10.37
N VAL A 4 -7.54 -2.98 -9.31
CA VAL A 4 -6.20 -3.51 -9.08
C VAL A 4 -6.12 -4.90 -9.69
N VAL A 5 -5.14 -5.11 -10.57
CA VAL A 5 -4.97 -6.39 -11.28
C VAL A 5 -3.72 -7.14 -10.82
N TYR A 6 -2.80 -6.47 -10.14
CA TYR A 6 -1.56 -7.07 -9.68
C TYR A 6 -0.93 -6.24 -8.58
N VAL A 7 -0.45 -6.89 -7.53
CA VAL A 7 0.36 -6.27 -6.47
C VAL A 7 1.54 -7.19 -6.13
N VAL A 8 2.64 -6.59 -5.70
CA VAL A 8 3.84 -7.33 -5.32
C VAL A 8 4.59 -6.56 -4.24
N GLU A 9 5.18 -7.28 -3.28
CA GLU A 9 5.95 -6.71 -2.18
C GLU A 9 7.42 -6.59 -2.59
N LYS A 10 7.96 -5.36 -2.49
CA LYS A 10 9.39 -5.06 -2.69
C LYS A 10 10.03 -5.76 -3.88
N PRO A 11 9.50 -5.61 -5.11
CA PRO A 11 10.09 -6.26 -6.28
C PRO A 11 11.42 -5.59 -6.67
N GLU A 12 12.34 -6.34 -7.26
CA GLU A 12 13.57 -5.76 -7.82
C GLU A 12 13.27 -4.81 -8.97
N LYS A 13 12.29 -5.17 -9.80
CA LYS A 13 11.81 -4.32 -10.89
C LYS A 13 10.33 -4.01 -10.65
N PRO A 14 10.00 -2.79 -10.23
CA PRO A 14 8.60 -2.43 -10.02
C PRO A 14 7.79 -2.52 -11.31
N PRO A 15 6.57 -3.10 -11.26
CA PRO A 15 5.73 -3.22 -12.45
C PRO A 15 5.12 -1.89 -12.90
N SER A 16 5.13 -0.87 -12.04
CA SER A 16 4.62 0.46 -12.35
C SER A 16 5.25 1.49 -11.43
N ASN A 17 4.88 2.76 -11.60
CA ASN A 17 5.30 3.83 -10.70
C ASN A 17 4.31 4.09 -9.56
N LEU A 18 3.32 3.22 -9.38
CA LEU A 18 2.35 3.34 -8.31
C LEU A 18 2.80 2.49 -7.12
N ALA A 19 2.79 3.09 -5.94
CA ALA A 19 3.14 2.43 -4.68
C ALA A 19 1.92 2.37 -3.77
N ILE A 20 1.84 1.31 -2.97
CA ILE A 20 0.74 1.12 -2.03
C ILE A 20 1.01 1.97 -0.79
N MET A 21 0.02 2.77 -0.42
CA MET A 21 -0.06 3.36 0.91
C MET A 21 -0.81 2.40 1.81
N HIS A 22 -0.28 2.12 2.99
CA HIS A 22 -0.80 1.08 3.89
C HIS A 22 -2.08 1.51 4.62
N ILE A 23 -3.12 1.86 3.86
CA ILE A 23 -4.47 2.12 4.37
C ILE A 23 -5.41 1.19 3.63
N TYR A 24 -6.07 0.29 4.36
CA TYR A 24 -6.86 -0.78 3.78
C TYR A 24 -8.22 -0.89 4.41
N ILE A 25 -9.21 -1.24 3.59
CA ILE A 25 -10.53 -1.68 4.05
C ILE A 25 -10.77 -3.03 3.40
N PHE A 26 -10.96 -4.08 4.21
CA PHE A 26 -11.12 -5.44 3.71
C PHE A 26 -12.46 -6.02 4.11
N GLU A 27 -13.01 -6.85 3.23
CA GLU A 27 -14.06 -7.79 3.59
C GLU A 27 -13.46 -9.00 4.32
N PRO A 28 -14.27 -9.78 5.06
CA PRO A 28 -13.74 -10.93 5.84
C PRO A 28 -12.97 -11.98 5.02
N GLU A 29 -13.16 -12.03 3.72
CA GLU A 29 -12.45 -12.96 2.85
C GLU A 29 -10.93 -12.78 2.87
N ILE A 30 -10.43 -11.63 3.33
CA ILE A 30 -8.99 -11.42 3.49
C ILE A 30 -8.37 -12.45 4.44
N PHE A 31 -9.09 -12.89 5.45
CA PHE A 31 -8.60 -13.90 6.39
C PHE A 31 -8.41 -15.24 5.71
N ASN A 32 -9.31 -15.62 4.79
CA ASN A 32 -9.14 -16.84 4.00
C ASN A 32 -7.92 -16.77 3.11
N ALA A 33 -7.69 -15.60 2.49
CA ALA A 33 -6.51 -15.38 1.66
C ALA A 33 -5.23 -15.48 2.48
N ILE A 34 -5.21 -14.92 3.68
CA ILE A 34 -4.04 -14.99 4.57
C ILE A 34 -3.72 -16.43 4.95
N TRP A 35 -4.72 -17.26 5.21
CA TRP A 35 -4.51 -18.67 5.53
C TRP A 35 -3.93 -19.47 4.37
N GLU A 36 -4.14 -19.05 3.13
CA GLU A 36 -3.69 -19.76 1.93
C GLU A 36 -2.32 -19.32 1.42
N ILE A 37 -1.71 -18.30 1.99
CA ILE A 37 -0.39 -17.83 1.59
C ILE A 37 0.67 -18.28 2.60
N GLY A 38 1.93 -18.32 2.11
CA GLY A 38 3.08 -18.62 2.94
C GLY A 38 4.00 -17.42 3.10
N PRO A 39 5.09 -17.56 3.87
CA PRO A 39 6.11 -16.53 3.98
C PRO A 39 6.72 -16.20 2.61
N SER A 40 7.05 -14.93 2.40
CA SER A 40 7.72 -14.47 1.19
C SER A 40 8.86 -13.52 1.54
N VAL A 41 8.79 -12.26 1.14
CA VAL A 41 9.86 -11.29 1.38
C VAL A 41 10.20 -11.20 2.87
N GLY A 42 11.49 -11.38 3.21
CA GLY A 42 11.96 -11.36 4.58
C GLY A 42 11.58 -12.57 5.42
N GLY A 43 11.05 -13.64 4.82
CA GLY A 43 10.59 -14.83 5.54
C GLY A 43 9.28 -14.61 6.33
N GLU A 44 8.58 -13.52 6.07
CA GLU A 44 7.35 -13.15 6.76
C GLU A 44 6.14 -13.31 5.85
N ILE A 45 4.97 -13.54 6.46
CA ILE A 45 3.69 -13.51 5.74
C ILE A 45 3.37 -12.04 5.45
N GLN A 46 3.24 -11.70 4.17
CA GLN A 46 3.03 -10.34 3.74
C GLN A 46 1.57 -10.09 3.37
N LEU A 47 1.00 -8.98 3.86
CA LEU A 47 -0.38 -8.60 3.53
C LEU A 47 -0.55 -8.36 2.03
N THR A 48 0.47 -7.84 1.36
CA THR A 48 0.45 -7.65 -0.09
C THR A 48 0.24 -8.97 -0.83
N ASP A 49 0.82 -10.06 -0.36
CA ASP A 49 0.63 -11.39 -0.94
C ASP A 49 -0.81 -11.87 -0.75
N ALA A 50 -1.44 -11.56 0.38
CA ALA A 50 -2.85 -11.87 0.62
C ALA A 50 -3.76 -11.10 -0.35
N ILE A 51 -3.45 -9.85 -0.62
CA ILE A 51 -4.19 -9.04 -1.59
C ILE A 51 -4.03 -9.65 -3.00
N GLN A 52 -2.81 -10.05 -3.36
CA GLN A 52 -2.57 -10.73 -4.64
C GLN A 52 -3.36 -12.05 -4.73
N LYS A 53 -3.49 -12.77 -3.62
CA LYS A 53 -4.31 -13.99 -3.57
C LYS A 53 -5.77 -13.68 -3.83
N LEU A 54 -6.31 -12.60 -3.24
CA LEU A 54 -7.68 -12.17 -3.52
C LEU A 54 -7.88 -11.88 -5.01
N ILE A 55 -6.92 -11.25 -5.64
CA ILE A 55 -6.97 -10.97 -7.09
C ILE A 55 -7.01 -12.27 -7.88
N LYS A 56 -6.18 -13.25 -7.53
CA LYS A 56 -6.17 -14.58 -8.17
C LYS A 56 -7.49 -15.33 -7.97
N MET A 57 -8.15 -15.12 -6.85
CA MET A 57 -9.47 -15.68 -6.55
C MET A 57 -10.60 -14.95 -7.28
N GLN A 58 -10.26 -13.98 -8.13
CA GLN A 58 -11.20 -13.14 -8.88
C GLN A 58 -12.11 -12.30 -7.99
N LYS A 59 -11.64 -11.96 -6.79
CA LYS A 59 -12.33 -11.01 -5.92
C LYS A 59 -11.99 -9.60 -6.35
N PRO A 60 -12.97 -8.68 -6.30
CA PRO A 60 -12.69 -7.29 -6.70
C PRO A 60 -11.75 -6.61 -5.70
N VAL A 61 -10.68 -6.02 -6.21
CA VAL A 61 -9.75 -5.19 -5.43
C VAL A 61 -9.68 -3.83 -6.12
N ARG A 62 -9.97 -2.79 -5.36
CA ARG A 62 -10.02 -1.43 -5.87
C ARG A 62 -9.02 -0.55 -5.13
N ALA A 63 -8.51 0.44 -5.82
CA ALA A 63 -7.59 1.40 -5.24
C ALA A 63 -8.07 2.82 -5.52
N ILE A 64 -7.82 3.71 -4.58
CA ILE A 64 -8.02 5.14 -4.75
C ILE A 64 -6.64 5.76 -4.89
N LYS A 65 -6.38 6.37 -6.05
CA LYS A 65 -5.12 7.08 -6.29
C LYS A 65 -5.18 8.44 -5.61
N LEU A 66 -4.09 8.83 -4.94
CA LEU A 66 -3.98 10.18 -4.40
C LEU A 66 -4.07 11.21 -5.52
N ARG A 67 -4.77 12.30 -5.25
CA ARG A 67 -4.80 13.46 -6.13
C ARG A 67 -3.48 14.21 -6.04
N GLU A 68 -3.21 15.05 -7.03
CA GLU A 68 -1.97 15.85 -7.08
C GLU A 68 -1.85 16.82 -5.90
N ASP A 69 -2.99 17.26 -5.34
CA ASP A 69 -3.01 18.16 -4.18
C ASP A 69 -2.94 17.41 -2.84
N GLU A 70 -2.91 16.09 -2.86
CA GLU A 70 -2.81 15.28 -1.65
C GLU A 70 -1.37 14.84 -1.42
N VAL A 71 -0.96 14.80 -0.15
CA VAL A 71 0.41 14.50 0.24
C VAL A 71 0.44 13.32 1.19
N ARG A 72 1.36 12.37 0.92
CA ARG A 72 1.68 11.30 1.84
C ARG A 72 2.94 11.67 2.61
N LEU A 73 2.89 11.51 3.94
CA LEU A 73 4.05 11.70 4.81
C LEU A 73 4.40 10.35 5.44
N ASP A 74 5.66 9.95 5.27
CA ASP A 74 6.17 8.71 5.85
C ASP A 74 7.10 9.06 7.01
N VAL A 75 6.79 8.54 8.19
CA VAL A 75 7.54 8.82 9.41
C VAL A 75 8.11 7.50 9.93
N GLY A 76 9.17 7.02 9.26
CA GLY A 76 9.82 5.76 9.61
C GLY A 76 11.20 5.93 10.26
N THR A 77 11.79 7.11 10.18
CA THR A 77 13.11 7.42 10.73
C THR A 77 13.09 8.80 11.36
N PRO A 78 14.10 9.16 12.20
CA PRO A 78 14.22 10.51 12.71
C PRO A 78 14.29 11.58 11.61
N GLU A 79 14.96 11.26 10.51
CA GLU A 79 15.10 12.17 9.37
C GLU A 79 13.77 12.42 8.68
N THR A 80 12.99 11.35 8.40
CA THR A 80 11.68 11.49 7.76
C THR A 80 10.67 12.18 8.68
N TYR A 81 10.78 11.95 10.00
CA TYR A 81 9.96 12.68 10.97
C TYR A 81 10.24 14.19 10.91
N TRP A 82 11.54 14.56 10.88
CA TRP A 82 11.94 15.95 10.80
C TRP A 82 11.43 16.60 9.51
N GLU A 83 11.53 15.90 8.38
CA GLU A 83 11.03 16.39 7.09
C GLU A 83 9.51 16.53 7.05
N ALA A 84 8.79 15.65 7.75
CA ALA A 84 7.33 15.67 7.77
C ALA A 84 6.77 16.91 8.42
N LEU A 85 7.44 17.44 9.44
CA LEU A 85 6.96 18.61 10.19
C LEU A 85 6.78 19.84 9.29
N PRO A 86 7.82 20.34 8.57
CA PRO A 86 7.63 21.50 7.72
C PRO A 86 6.73 21.22 6.52
N THR A 87 6.76 20.00 5.98
CA THR A 87 5.91 19.63 4.85
C THR A 87 4.44 19.65 5.26
N SER A 88 4.12 19.09 6.43
CA SER A 88 2.77 19.10 6.97
C SER A 88 2.28 20.51 7.23
N TYR A 89 3.14 21.35 7.81
CA TYR A 89 2.80 22.75 8.09
C TYR A 89 2.49 23.51 6.80
N ARG A 90 3.37 23.40 5.80
CA ARG A 90 3.15 24.08 4.53
C ARG A 90 1.88 23.61 3.83
N HIS A 91 1.62 22.31 3.84
CA HIS A 91 0.42 21.75 3.22
C HIS A 91 -0.84 22.29 3.91
N ALA A 92 -0.87 22.31 5.24
CA ALA A 92 -2.00 22.84 6.00
C ALA A 92 -2.24 24.32 5.75
N LYS A 93 -1.18 25.10 5.46
CA LYS A 93 -1.27 26.53 5.17
C LYS A 93 -1.56 26.81 3.70
N GLY A 94 -1.52 25.82 2.81
CA GLY A 94 -1.72 26.02 1.39
C GLY A 94 -0.54 26.69 0.68
N VAL A 95 0.66 26.54 1.24
CA VAL A 95 1.89 27.13 0.67
C VAL A 95 2.88 26.06 0.25
#